data_db1404fbb8aea5455ad695a051399e5b
#
_entry.id   db1404fbb8aea5455ad695a051399e5b
#
_cell.length_a   1.000
_cell.length_b   1.000
_cell.length_c   1.000
_cell.angle_alpha   90.00
_cell.angle_beta   90.00
_cell.angle_gamma   90.00
#
_symmetry.space_group_name_H-M   'P 1'
#
loop_
_entity.id
_entity.type
_entity.pdbx_description
1 polymer ?
#
loop_
_entity_poly.entity_id
_entity_poly.type
_entity_poly.pdbx_seq_one_letter_code
_entity_poly.pdbx_strand_id
1 'polypeptide(L)'
;VCRERLAAADRAFLATTGEDLRPHIVPITFALTGDELVFAVDHKPKTTPNLRRLANIAWNPRVAVLCDQYDADWSQLWWIRADGHAVVTSETSVEGLVAKYPQYRETPPAGPYVTITVDSWTGWAAS
;
A
#
# COMPACT_ATOMS: atom_id res chain seq x y z
N VAL A 1 2.83 2.78 -17.33
CA VAL A 1 1.47 2.23 -17.23
C VAL A 1 1.21 1.68 -15.84
N CYS A 2 2.16 0.94 -15.27
CA CYS A 2 1.97 0.37 -13.93
C CYS A 2 1.76 1.45 -12.87
N ARG A 3 2.59 2.50 -12.91
CA ARG A 3 2.46 3.59 -11.93
C ARG A 3 1.10 4.26 -12.01
N GLU A 4 0.64 4.55 -13.22
CA GLU A 4 -0.62 5.26 -13.40
C GLU A 4 -1.79 4.41 -12.89
N ARG A 5 -1.76 3.12 -13.17
CA ARG A 5 -2.84 2.24 -12.72
C ARG A 5 -2.86 2.11 -11.21
N LEU A 6 -1.69 1.96 -10.60
CA LEU A 6 -1.64 1.90 -9.14
C LEU A 6 -2.08 3.21 -8.53
N ALA A 7 -1.59 4.34 -9.05
CA ALA A 7 -1.94 5.65 -8.50
C ALA A 7 -3.44 5.91 -8.55
N ALA A 8 -4.12 5.39 -9.57
CA ALA A 8 -5.56 5.60 -9.74
C ALA A 8 -6.41 4.62 -8.93
N ALA A 9 -5.83 3.56 -8.40
CA ALA A 9 -6.58 2.57 -7.65
C ALA A 9 -6.94 3.09 -6.26
N ASP A 10 -8.17 2.79 -5.82
CA ASP A 10 -8.63 3.23 -4.50
C ASP A 10 -8.11 2.34 -3.38
N ARG A 11 -7.69 1.14 -3.71
CA ARG A 11 -7.29 0.14 -2.74
C ARG A 11 -6.23 -0.76 -3.37
N ALA A 12 -5.29 -1.18 -2.55
CA ALA A 12 -4.31 -2.18 -2.92
C ALA A 12 -4.14 -3.14 -1.77
N PHE A 13 -3.39 -4.22 -2.00
CA PHE A 13 -3.11 -5.21 -0.97
C PHE A 13 -1.61 -5.18 -0.68
N LEU A 14 -1.30 -5.11 0.61
CA LEU A 14 0.08 -5.06 1.09
C LEU A 14 0.46 -6.41 1.66
N ALA A 15 1.54 -6.99 1.14
CA ALA A 15 2.09 -8.23 1.65
C ALA A 15 3.37 -7.95 2.41
N THR A 16 3.47 -8.49 3.61
CA THR A 16 4.67 -8.40 4.46
C THR A 16 4.99 -9.78 5.00
N THR A 17 6.24 -9.95 5.45
CA THR A 17 6.67 -11.20 6.06
C THR A 17 7.47 -10.88 7.30
N GLY A 18 7.04 -11.42 8.43
CA GLY A 18 7.70 -11.19 9.71
C GLY A 18 8.70 -12.29 10.06
N GLU A 19 9.12 -12.24 11.31
CA GLU A 19 10.15 -13.13 11.83
C GLU A 19 9.74 -14.60 11.74
N ASP A 20 8.43 -14.88 11.85
CA ASP A 20 7.92 -16.24 11.76
C ASP A 20 7.80 -16.74 10.32
N LEU A 21 8.17 -15.91 9.34
CA LEU A 21 8.13 -16.22 7.91
C LEU A 21 6.72 -16.50 7.37
N ARG A 22 5.69 -16.11 8.10
CA ARG A 22 4.33 -16.26 7.62
C ARG A 22 3.96 -15.08 6.73
N PRO A 23 3.45 -15.32 5.54
CA PRO A 23 2.94 -14.25 4.71
C PRO A 23 1.76 -13.57 5.40
N HIS A 24 1.73 -12.25 5.32
CA HIS A 24 0.65 -11.44 5.88
C HIS A 24 0.19 -10.49 4.80
N ILE A 25 -1.11 -10.44 4.54
CA ILE A 25 -1.64 -9.60 3.48
C ILE A 25 -2.88 -8.87 3.98
N VAL A 26 -2.94 -7.57 3.73
CA VAL A 26 -4.05 -6.72 4.16
C VAL A 26 -4.33 -5.68 3.09
N PRO A 27 -5.58 -5.20 3.00
CA PRO A 27 -5.87 -4.07 2.12
C PRO A 27 -5.35 -2.77 2.73
N ILE A 28 -4.94 -1.86 1.86
CA ILE A 28 -4.50 -0.53 2.27
C ILE A 28 -5.12 0.54 1.39
N THR A 29 -5.31 1.72 1.95
CA THR A 29 -5.50 2.95 1.19
C THR A 29 -4.14 3.65 1.18
N PHE A 30 -3.82 4.35 0.11
CA PHE A 30 -2.46 4.82 -0.10
C PHE A 30 -2.43 5.98 -1.10
N ALA A 31 -1.30 6.66 -1.16
CA ALA A 31 -1.03 7.62 -2.22
C ALA A 31 0.33 7.30 -2.82
N LEU A 32 0.44 7.42 -4.13
CA LEU A 32 1.67 7.17 -4.86
C LEU A 32 2.14 8.44 -5.53
N THR A 33 3.41 8.78 -5.34
CA THR A 33 4.07 9.88 -6.01
C THR A 33 5.39 9.35 -6.57
N GLY A 34 5.50 9.27 -7.89
CA GLY A 34 6.66 8.66 -8.51
C GLY A 34 6.78 7.20 -8.12
N ASP A 35 7.88 6.85 -7.47
CA ASP A 35 8.13 5.50 -7.00
C ASP A 35 7.99 5.39 -5.48
N GLU A 36 7.33 6.36 -4.84
CA GLU A 36 7.15 6.37 -3.40
C GLU A 36 5.68 6.27 -3.05
N LEU A 37 5.35 5.27 -2.24
CA LEU A 37 3.99 5.03 -1.79
C LEU A 37 3.90 5.28 -0.29
N VAL A 38 2.86 5.98 0.14
CA VAL A 38 2.64 6.30 1.54
C VAL A 38 1.28 5.80 1.97
N PHE A 39 1.21 5.17 3.14
CA PHE A 39 -0.07 4.91 3.78
C PHE A 39 0.02 5.17 5.27
N ALA A 40 -1.12 5.52 5.87
CA ALA A 40 -1.22 5.70 7.30
C ALA A 40 -1.67 4.39 7.94
N VAL A 41 -1.08 4.07 9.08
CA VAL A 41 -1.56 2.96 9.87
C VAL A 41 -2.65 3.52 10.77
N ASP A 42 -3.89 3.31 10.36
CA ASP A 42 -5.01 3.85 11.06
C ASP A 42 -5.01 3.40 12.49
N HIS A 43 -5.17 4.37 13.37
CA HIS A 43 -5.28 4.08 14.76
C HIS A 43 -6.69 3.71 15.10
N LYS A 44 -7.24 2.80 14.39
CA LYS A 44 -8.39 2.14 14.92
C LYS A 44 -7.94 1.48 16.18
N PRO A 45 -8.67 1.67 17.24
CA PRO A 45 -8.20 1.32 18.56
C PRO A 45 -7.72 -0.10 18.61
N LYS A 46 -6.45 -0.22 18.80
CA LYS A 46 -5.85 -1.41 19.27
C LYS A 46 -6.20 -2.66 18.61
N THR A 47 -6.26 -2.68 17.30
CA THR A 47 -6.40 -3.96 16.65
C THR A 47 -5.02 -4.51 16.38
N THR A 48 -4.79 -5.68 16.88
CA THR A 48 -3.58 -6.45 16.69
C THR A 48 -3.07 -6.48 15.24
N PRO A 49 -3.93 -6.50 14.21
CA PRO A 49 -3.44 -6.51 12.83
C PRO A 49 -2.54 -5.34 12.46
N ASN A 50 -2.79 -4.16 13.01
CA ASN A 50 -1.95 -3.01 12.71
C ASN A 50 -0.57 -3.16 13.31
N LEU A 51 -0.50 -3.73 14.51
CA LEU A 51 0.78 -3.99 15.16
C LEU A 51 1.56 -5.06 14.42
N ARG A 52 0.89 -6.09 13.91
CA ARG A 52 1.54 -7.15 13.17
C ARG A 52 2.21 -6.60 11.92
N ARG A 53 1.54 -5.74 11.19
CA ARG A 53 2.07 -5.14 9.98
C ARG A 53 3.34 -4.34 10.26
N LEU A 54 3.31 -3.53 11.30
CA LEU A 54 4.46 -2.71 11.68
C LEU A 54 5.60 -3.57 12.17
N ALA A 55 5.33 -4.61 12.95
CA ALA A 55 6.35 -5.53 13.43
C ALA A 55 7.00 -6.28 12.28
N ASN A 56 6.21 -6.71 11.30
CA ASN A 56 6.72 -7.40 10.14
C ASN A 56 7.70 -6.50 9.35
N ILE A 57 7.31 -5.25 9.13
CA ILE A 57 8.13 -4.31 8.38
C ILE A 57 9.42 -3.99 9.13
N ALA A 58 9.34 -3.87 10.46
CA ALA A 58 10.53 -3.60 11.27
C ALA A 58 11.53 -4.75 11.17
N TRP A 59 11.03 -5.98 11.10
CA TRP A 59 11.90 -7.15 10.99
C TRP A 59 12.38 -7.38 9.56
N ASN A 60 11.49 -7.17 8.58
CA ASN A 60 11.80 -7.37 7.17
C ASN A 60 11.20 -6.23 6.36
N PRO A 61 12.03 -5.29 5.88
CA PRO A 61 11.50 -4.14 5.13
C PRO A 61 11.00 -4.47 3.73
N ARG A 62 11.28 -5.65 3.22
CA ARG A 62 10.83 -6.02 1.88
C ARG A 62 9.34 -6.29 1.88
N VAL A 63 8.63 -5.62 0.97
CA VAL A 63 7.18 -5.70 0.87
C VAL A 63 6.77 -5.78 -0.59
N ALA A 64 5.53 -6.20 -0.80
CA ALA A 64 4.92 -6.17 -2.12
C ALA A 64 3.54 -5.55 -2.01
N VAL A 65 3.16 -4.80 -3.04
CA VAL A 65 1.84 -4.19 -3.13
C VAL A 65 1.21 -4.64 -4.43
N LEU A 66 -0.02 -5.13 -4.34
CA LEU A 66 -0.74 -5.64 -5.50
C LEU A 66 -2.06 -4.89 -5.66
N CYS A 67 -2.36 -4.48 -6.87
CA CYS A 67 -3.71 -4.09 -7.22
C CYS A 67 -4.10 -4.72 -8.55
N ASP A 68 -5.39 -4.85 -8.77
CA ASP A 68 -5.89 -5.49 -9.97
C ASP A 68 -7.23 -4.91 -10.36
N GLN A 69 -7.64 -5.25 -11.56
CA GLN A 69 -8.99 -5.00 -12.02
C GLN A 69 -9.58 -6.32 -12.48
N TYR A 70 -10.72 -6.65 -11.90
CA TYR A 70 -11.49 -7.79 -12.37
C TYR A 70 -12.69 -7.29 -13.16
N ASP A 71 -13.03 -8.02 -14.22
CA ASP A 71 -14.18 -7.70 -15.06
C ASP A 71 -14.70 -9.02 -15.61
N ALA A 72 -16.01 -9.13 -15.79
CA ALA A 72 -16.60 -10.32 -16.39
C ALA A 72 -16.11 -10.50 -17.83
N ASP A 73 -15.80 -9.41 -18.50
CA ASP A 73 -15.10 -9.42 -19.77
C ASP A 73 -13.60 -9.52 -19.50
N TRP A 74 -13.05 -10.70 -19.65
CA TRP A 74 -11.67 -10.97 -19.29
C TRP A 74 -10.66 -10.22 -20.15
N SER A 75 -11.07 -9.60 -21.25
CA SER A 75 -10.17 -8.75 -22.03
C SER A 75 -9.83 -7.45 -21.29
N GLN A 76 -10.57 -7.14 -20.22
CA GLN A 76 -10.34 -5.95 -19.41
C GLN A 76 -9.49 -6.22 -18.17
N LEU A 77 -9.03 -7.45 -17.96
CA LEU A 77 -8.28 -7.80 -16.76
C LEU A 77 -6.86 -7.25 -16.80
N TRP A 78 -6.39 -6.79 -15.66
CA TRP A 78 -4.97 -6.46 -15.48
C TRP A 78 -4.63 -6.57 -14.00
N TRP A 79 -3.36 -6.76 -13.71
CA TRP A 79 -2.84 -6.64 -12.36
C TRP A 79 -1.46 -6.00 -12.41
N ILE A 80 -1.10 -5.37 -11.28
CA ILE A 80 0.19 -4.74 -11.10
C ILE A 80 0.72 -5.09 -9.73
N ARG A 81 2.01 -5.38 -9.66
CA ARG A 81 2.68 -5.58 -8.39
C ARG A 81 3.88 -4.64 -8.31
N ALA A 82 3.99 -3.96 -7.18
CA ALA A 82 5.15 -3.13 -6.85
C ALA A 82 5.91 -3.85 -5.76
N ASP A 83 7.18 -4.17 -6.03
CA ASP A 83 8.06 -4.77 -5.04
C ASP A 83 8.97 -3.67 -4.54
N GLY A 84 9.09 -3.54 -3.22
CA GLY A 84 9.87 -2.46 -2.65
C GLY A 84 10.29 -2.70 -1.23
N HIS A 85 10.75 -1.64 -0.59
CA HIS A 85 11.14 -1.70 0.81
C HIS A 85 10.43 -0.58 1.57
N ALA A 86 10.08 -0.87 2.82
CA ALA A 86 9.21 -0.03 3.62
C ALA A 86 9.94 0.50 4.85
N VAL A 87 9.59 1.71 5.25
CA VAL A 87 10.09 2.34 6.46
C VAL A 87 8.89 2.88 7.24
N VAL A 88 8.85 2.63 8.54
CA VAL A 88 7.84 3.19 9.42
C VAL A 88 8.34 4.54 9.91
N THR A 89 7.51 5.58 9.77
CA THR A 89 7.87 6.93 10.19
C THR A 89 6.76 7.53 11.02
N SER A 90 7.13 8.46 11.91
CA SER A 90 6.14 9.20 12.71
C SER A 90 5.61 10.42 11.97
N GLU A 91 6.34 10.90 10.96
CA GLU A 91 5.95 12.08 10.20
C GLU A 91 6.25 11.90 8.73
N THR A 92 5.33 12.34 7.90
CA THR A 92 5.52 12.37 6.47
C THR A 92 4.49 13.31 5.86
N SER A 93 4.66 13.64 4.59
CA SER A 93 3.65 14.43 3.88
C SER A 93 2.42 13.58 3.63
N VAL A 94 1.27 14.08 4.02
CA VAL A 94 -0.02 13.39 3.81
C VAL A 94 -0.85 14.07 2.74
N GLU A 95 -0.28 14.99 1.99
CA GLU A 95 -1.02 15.75 0.98
C GLU A 95 -1.68 14.83 -0.04
N GLY A 96 -0.95 13.83 -0.50
CA GLY A 96 -1.48 12.88 -1.47
C GLY A 96 -2.65 12.08 -0.94
N LEU A 97 -2.57 11.66 0.32
CA LEU A 97 -3.66 10.92 0.95
C LEU A 97 -4.91 11.78 1.10
N VAL A 98 -4.73 13.01 1.56
CA VAL A 98 -5.83 13.95 1.76
C VAL A 98 -6.47 14.30 0.41
N ALA A 99 -5.65 14.50 -0.62
CA ALA A 99 -6.17 14.81 -1.95
C ALA A 99 -6.98 13.66 -2.54
N LYS A 100 -6.58 12.44 -2.26
CA LYS A 100 -7.15 11.25 -2.89
C LYS A 100 -8.41 10.76 -2.17
N TYR A 101 -8.45 10.83 -0.84
CA TYR A 101 -9.54 10.25 -0.06
C TYR A 101 -10.34 11.31 0.68
N PRO A 102 -11.64 11.47 0.36
CA PRO A 102 -12.48 12.45 1.07
C PRO A 102 -12.51 12.27 2.58
N GLN A 103 -12.43 11.03 3.05
CA GLN A 103 -12.44 10.75 4.48
C GLN A 103 -11.27 11.40 5.20
N TYR A 104 -10.12 11.51 4.52
CA TYR A 104 -8.94 12.14 5.11
C TYR A 104 -9.01 13.66 5.09
N ARG A 105 -9.92 14.24 4.33
CA ARG A 105 -10.15 15.69 4.36
C ARG A 105 -10.90 16.08 5.63
N GLU A 106 -11.84 15.24 6.07
CA GLU A 106 -12.59 15.50 7.28
C GLU A 106 -11.79 15.12 8.53
N THR A 107 -11.12 13.97 8.47
CA THR A 107 -10.30 13.48 9.59
C THR A 107 -8.93 13.15 9.03
N PRO A 108 -7.97 14.10 9.09
CA PRO A 108 -6.64 13.85 8.55
C PRO A 108 -6.00 12.61 9.15
N PRO A 109 -5.24 11.88 8.34
CA PRO A 109 -4.59 10.68 8.85
C PRO A 109 -3.56 11.03 9.91
N ALA A 110 -3.43 10.16 10.88
CA ALA A 110 -2.43 10.32 11.94
C ALA A 110 -1.41 9.19 11.83
N GLY A 111 -0.21 9.45 12.33
CA GLY A 111 0.84 8.45 12.34
C GLY A 111 0.53 7.27 13.23
N PRO A 112 1.32 6.21 13.18
CA PRO A 112 2.50 6.11 12.32
C PRO A 112 2.14 5.93 10.86
N TYR A 113 3.11 6.23 10.00
CA TYR A 113 2.97 6.10 8.56
C TYR A 113 3.98 5.09 8.05
N VAL A 114 3.70 4.53 6.89
CA VAL A 114 4.65 3.66 6.19
C VAL A 114 4.93 4.27 4.83
N THR A 115 6.20 4.40 4.52
CA THR A 115 6.65 4.87 3.21
C THR A 115 7.34 3.70 2.53
N ILE A 116 6.90 3.39 1.32
CA ILE A 116 7.47 2.31 0.51
C ILE A 116 8.15 2.92 -0.70
N THR A 117 9.43 2.61 -0.87
CA THR A 117 10.14 2.93 -2.09
C THR A 117 10.04 1.73 -3.01
N VAL A 118 9.48 1.93 -4.19
CA VAL A 118 9.28 0.83 -5.14
C VAL A 118 10.58 0.58 -5.89
N ASP A 119 11.05 -0.66 -5.81
CA ASP A 119 12.30 -1.06 -6.47
C ASP A 119 12.03 -1.64 -7.86
N SER A 120 10.92 -2.33 -8.04
CA SER A 120 10.58 -2.89 -9.34
C SER A 120 9.07 -2.98 -9.53
N TRP A 121 8.66 -2.85 -10.77
CA TRP A 121 7.26 -2.92 -11.18
C TRP A 121 7.06 -4.14 -12.06
N THR A 122 6.00 -4.88 -11.80
CA THR A 122 5.59 -6.02 -12.62
C THR A 122 4.11 -5.85 -12.94
N GLY A 123 3.73 -6.14 -14.14
CA GLY A 123 2.33 -6.03 -14.51
C GLY A 123 1.96 -6.97 -15.64
N TRP A 124 0.67 -7.19 -15.75
CA TRP A 124 0.08 -8.00 -16.79
C TRP A 124 -1.26 -7.40 -17.19
N ALA A 125 -1.56 -7.45 -18.46
CA ALA A 125 -2.85 -6.99 -18.98
C ALA A 125 -3.30 -7.94 -20.08
N ALA A 126 -4.62 -8.18 -20.13
CA ALA A 126 -5.19 -9.11 -21.10
C ALA A 126 -5.21 -8.53 -22.53
N SER A 127 -5.08 -7.22 -22.63
CA SER A 127 -5.11 -6.58 -23.96
C SER A 127 -4.28 -5.31 -24.01
#